data_4c94d7ab349d8a79c0c950620374bb25
#
_entry.id   4c94d7ab349d8a79c0c950620374bb25
#
_cell.length_a   1.000
_cell.length_b   1.000
_cell.length_c   1.000
_cell.angle_alpha   90.00
_cell.angle_beta   90.00
_cell.angle_gamma   90.00
#
_symmetry.space_group_name_H-M   'P 1'
#
loop_
_entity.id
_entity.type
_entity.pdbx_description
1 polymer ?
#
loop_
_entity_poly.entity_id
_entity_poly.type
_entity_poly.pdbx_seq_one_letter_code
_entity_poly.pdbx_strand_id
1 'polypeptide(L)'
;MEEVLTTTRACDPPEGKPEDAVTAMLTGIFARVLRQTSILPDDDFFDLGGDSILMFVLLLEIEQATGRSLPVTAIYDAPTVAKMTTLLNNEPATERSSLVLLKPGVPALPPLFIAHGLGGTVMELAPLGRRLEVPNAIYCLEARGLDGIVAPFNRIEDMAAHFLGEVRTMQPKGPYLLGGSCFGGLVALELAQRLSQAGERVALLALLNTYPHSRCWPAHSRLRTWFRLLWSLSFRMLGRRMTENHLAAIRAMPVRQIGPYLLRVAGRGATLPFRIFGLSAYVPDPHQDASPRGYGQGEPALPTTMHRVHQAGKEAFARYRPSLYDGELSFLRTESAVRLPFDATWIWRRLATKLTITTVRGDRQQMLGQQLPDVAAELSRMIRAALHT
;
A
#
# COMPACT_ATOMS: atom_id res chain seq x y z
N MET A 1 -31.83 -75.11 0.30
CA MET A 1 -30.54 -74.43 0.09
C MET A 1 -30.90 -73.08 -0.55
N GLU A 2 -31.26 -72.11 0.31
CA GLU A 2 -31.64 -70.75 -0.08
C GLU A 2 -30.44 -69.83 0.19
N GLU A 3 -29.99 -69.17 -0.91
CA GLU A 3 -28.93 -68.17 -0.84
C GLU A 3 -29.53 -66.84 -0.38
N VAL A 4 -29.07 -66.40 0.81
CA VAL A 4 -29.39 -65.07 1.37
C VAL A 4 -28.43 -64.05 0.71
N LEU A 5 -28.97 -63.27 -0.26
CA LEU A 5 -28.33 -62.09 -0.82
C LEU A 5 -28.38 -60.97 0.19
N THR A 6 -27.25 -60.70 0.85
CA THR A 6 -27.05 -59.53 1.69
C THR A 6 -26.79 -58.30 0.83
N THR A 7 -27.80 -57.46 0.68
CA THR A 7 -27.68 -56.15 0.01
C THR A 7 -26.94 -55.17 0.94
N THR A 8 -25.69 -54.94 0.71
CA THR A 8 -24.94 -53.83 1.34
C THR A 8 -25.49 -52.51 0.80
N ARG A 9 -26.29 -51.83 1.62
CA ARG A 9 -26.69 -50.44 1.37
C ARG A 9 -25.42 -49.58 1.42
N ALA A 10 -25.04 -48.98 0.29
CA ALA A 10 -24.08 -47.93 0.19
C ALA A 10 -24.62 -46.75 1.05
N CYS A 11 -23.81 -46.31 2.02
CA CYS A 11 -24.10 -45.13 2.82
C CYS A 11 -23.84 -43.93 1.92
N ASP A 12 -24.92 -43.28 1.48
CA ASP A 12 -24.83 -41.99 0.81
C ASP A 12 -24.11 -40.99 1.74
N PRO A 13 -23.17 -40.18 1.24
CA PRO A 13 -22.56 -39.14 2.05
C PRO A 13 -23.64 -38.14 2.48
N PRO A 14 -23.55 -37.58 3.69
CA PRO A 14 -24.52 -36.61 4.18
C PRO A 14 -24.56 -35.41 3.22
N GLU A 15 -25.73 -35.13 2.65
CA GLU A 15 -26.06 -33.90 1.93
C GLU A 15 -26.01 -32.73 2.94
N GLY A 16 -24.81 -32.27 3.29
CA GLY A 16 -24.61 -31.01 4.01
C GLY A 16 -25.01 -29.86 3.09
N LYS A 17 -25.75 -28.89 3.59
CA LYS A 17 -26.05 -27.67 2.86
C LYS A 17 -24.73 -27.03 2.40
N PRO A 18 -24.67 -26.39 1.21
CA PRO A 18 -23.45 -25.71 0.75
C PRO A 18 -22.84 -24.74 1.78
N GLU A 19 -23.68 -24.17 2.61
CA GLU A 19 -23.33 -23.27 3.71
C GLU A 19 -22.48 -23.96 4.81
N ASP A 20 -22.78 -25.23 5.12
CA ASP A 20 -22.03 -26.01 6.10
C ASP A 20 -20.62 -26.35 5.59
N ALA A 21 -20.47 -26.55 4.28
CA ALA A 21 -19.16 -26.81 3.66
C ALA A 21 -18.25 -25.56 3.70
N VAL A 22 -18.79 -24.38 3.41
CA VAL A 22 -18.04 -23.11 3.49
C VAL A 22 -17.63 -22.80 4.93
N THR A 23 -18.56 -23.00 5.87
CA THR A 23 -18.29 -22.80 7.30
C THR A 23 -17.18 -23.73 7.81
N ALA A 24 -17.24 -25.02 7.46
CA ALA A 24 -16.21 -26.00 7.84
C ALA A 24 -14.84 -25.65 7.24
N MET A 25 -14.81 -25.25 5.97
CA MET A 25 -13.60 -24.79 5.29
C MET A 25 -12.98 -23.57 6.00
N LEU A 26 -13.79 -22.54 6.28
CA LEU A 26 -13.34 -21.32 6.96
C LEU A 26 -12.86 -21.61 8.38
N THR A 27 -13.58 -22.45 9.16
CA THR A 27 -13.15 -22.89 10.49
C THR A 27 -11.77 -23.50 10.43
N GLY A 28 -11.50 -24.36 9.44
CA GLY A 28 -10.19 -24.98 9.24
C GLY A 28 -9.10 -23.95 8.87
N ILE A 29 -9.41 -22.95 8.05
CA ILE A 29 -8.47 -21.88 7.68
C ILE A 29 -8.15 -21.01 8.90
N PHE A 30 -9.18 -20.52 9.63
CA PHE A 30 -8.98 -19.72 10.85
C PHE A 30 -8.16 -20.46 11.89
N ALA A 31 -8.44 -21.74 12.13
CA ALA A 31 -7.71 -22.58 13.08
C ALA A 31 -6.23 -22.69 12.72
N ARG A 32 -5.91 -22.93 11.44
CA ARG A 32 -4.50 -23.00 10.97
C ARG A 32 -3.78 -21.67 11.12
N VAL A 33 -4.41 -20.58 10.65
CA VAL A 33 -3.79 -19.24 10.67
C VAL A 33 -3.54 -18.75 12.09
N LEU A 34 -4.53 -18.92 12.98
CA LEU A 34 -4.45 -18.51 14.38
C LEU A 34 -3.71 -19.53 15.27
N ARG A 35 -3.32 -20.69 14.72
CA ARG A 35 -2.69 -21.80 15.45
C ARG A 35 -3.52 -22.29 16.63
N GLN A 36 -4.84 -22.28 16.48
CA GLN A 36 -5.80 -22.78 17.47
C GLN A 36 -6.23 -24.20 17.12
N THR A 37 -6.53 -24.99 18.13
CA THR A 37 -7.02 -26.38 17.96
C THR A 37 -8.52 -26.44 17.70
N SER A 38 -9.27 -25.42 18.13
CA SER A 38 -10.72 -25.31 18.01
C SER A 38 -11.09 -23.83 17.90
N ILE A 39 -12.03 -23.52 17.01
CA ILE A 39 -12.58 -22.18 16.82
C ILE A 39 -14.10 -22.33 16.73
N LEU A 40 -14.81 -21.53 17.49
CA LEU A 40 -16.26 -21.42 17.40
C LEU A 40 -16.67 -20.45 16.28
N PRO A 41 -17.86 -20.61 15.67
CA PRO A 41 -18.29 -19.75 14.57
C PRO A 41 -18.33 -18.25 14.90
N ASP A 42 -18.55 -17.89 16.16
CA ASP A 42 -18.66 -16.51 16.65
C ASP A 42 -17.38 -15.97 17.29
N ASP A 43 -16.32 -16.76 17.34
CA ASP A 43 -15.04 -16.30 17.86
C ASP A 43 -14.46 -15.22 16.97
N ASP A 44 -14.04 -14.09 17.57
CA ASP A 44 -13.46 -12.96 16.85
C ASP A 44 -11.97 -13.22 16.55
N PHE A 45 -11.59 -12.99 15.30
CA PHE A 45 -10.23 -13.17 14.81
C PHE A 45 -9.18 -12.40 15.63
N PHE A 46 -9.50 -11.16 16.02
CA PHE A 46 -8.57 -10.30 16.74
C PHE A 46 -8.48 -10.69 18.21
N ASP A 47 -9.59 -11.11 18.82
CA ASP A 47 -9.63 -11.58 20.21
C ASP A 47 -8.84 -12.89 20.38
N LEU A 48 -8.80 -13.73 19.34
CA LEU A 48 -7.98 -14.95 19.30
C LEU A 48 -6.50 -14.71 18.98
N GLY A 49 -6.05 -13.44 18.90
CA GLY A 49 -4.66 -13.07 18.69
C GLY A 49 -4.31 -12.83 17.22
N GLY A 50 -5.28 -12.66 16.34
CA GLY A 50 -5.09 -12.24 14.96
C GLY A 50 -4.50 -10.83 14.88
N ASP A 51 -3.49 -10.67 14.07
CA ASP A 51 -2.83 -9.39 13.78
C ASP A 51 -2.85 -9.07 12.29
N SER A 52 -2.26 -7.94 11.91
CA SER A 52 -2.21 -7.49 10.51
C SER A 52 -1.47 -8.45 9.59
N ILE A 53 -0.52 -9.24 10.09
CA ILE A 53 0.24 -10.21 9.28
C ILE A 53 -0.62 -11.46 9.08
N LEU A 54 -1.19 -11.98 10.16
CA LEU A 54 -2.08 -13.15 10.12
C LEU A 54 -3.33 -12.89 9.30
N MET A 55 -3.84 -11.65 9.29
CA MET A 55 -4.95 -11.22 8.44
C MET A 55 -4.63 -11.38 6.95
N PHE A 56 -3.43 -10.99 6.49
CA PHE A 56 -3.03 -11.21 5.09
C PHE A 56 -2.92 -12.70 4.76
N VAL A 57 -2.40 -13.51 5.69
CA VAL A 57 -2.33 -14.97 5.52
C VAL A 57 -3.72 -15.56 5.43
N LEU A 58 -4.65 -15.12 6.29
CA LEU A 58 -6.05 -15.56 6.26
C LEU A 58 -6.74 -15.24 4.93
N LEU A 59 -6.62 -14.00 4.46
CA LEU A 59 -7.21 -13.60 3.17
C LEU A 59 -6.63 -14.40 2.01
N LEU A 60 -5.33 -14.64 2.02
CA LEU A 60 -4.66 -15.43 0.98
C LEU A 60 -5.12 -16.90 0.97
N GLU A 61 -5.26 -17.52 2.15
CA GLU A 61 -5.78 -18.90 2.25
C GLU A 61 -7.25 -18.98 1.82
N ILE A 62 -8.07 -17.98 2.17
CA ILE A 62 -9.46 -17.87 1.69
C ILE A 62 -9.50 -17.74 0.16
N GLU A 63 -8.65 -16.87 -0.42
CA GLU A 63 -8.55 -16.70 -1.87
C GLU A 63 -8.14 -18.00 -2.57
N GLN A 64 -7.17 -18.72 -2.03
CA GLN A 64 -6.72 -20.00 -2.57
C GLN A 64 -7.82 -21.09 -2.50
N ALA A 65 -8.60 -21.10 -1.42
CA ALA A 65 -9.64 -22.11 -1.22
C ALA A 65 -10.92 -21.82 -2.03
N THR A 66 -11.26 -20.53 -2.22
CA THR A 66 -12.53 -20.13 -2.84
C THR A 66 -12.40 -19.55 -4.23
N GLY A 67 -11.19 -19.16 -4.65
CA GLY A 67 -10.94 -18.38 -5.86
C GLY A 67 -11.42 -16.93 -5.77
N ARG A 68 -11.99 -16.50 -4.62
CA ARG A 68 -12.48 -15.13 -4.40
C ARG A 68 -11.48 -14.32 -3.60
N SER A 69 -11.02 -13.23 -4.17
CA SER A 69 -10.19 -12.27 -3.47
C SER A 69 -11.08 -11.33 -2.66
N LEU A 70 -10.79 -11.20 -1.37
CA LEU A 70 -11.50 -10.31 -0.46
C LEU A 70 -10.64 -9.08 -0.16
N PRO A 71 -11.25 -7.89 0.00
CA PRO A 71 -10.53 -6.71 0.46
C PRO A 71 -10.06 -6.91 1.91
N VAL A 72 -8.97 -6.23 2.28
CA VAL A 72 -8.41 -6.32 3.63
C VAL A 72 -9.42 -5.87 4.70
N THR A 73 -10.28 -4.93 4.36
CA THR A 73 -11.36 -4.45 5.22
C THR A 73 -12.42 -5.53 5.54
N ALA A 74 -12.51 -6.57 4.71
CA ALA A 74 -13.49 -7.66 4.92
C ALA A 74 -13.36 -8.31 6.30
N ILE A 75 -12.15 -8.41 6.87
CA ILE A 75 -11.95 -9.01 8.19
C ILE A 75 -12.46 -8.12 9.32
N TYR A 76 -12.43 -6.80 9.15
CA TYR A 76 -13.02 -5.88 10.13
C TYR A 76 -14.55 -5.92 10.10
N ASP A 77 -15.14 -6.10 8.91
CA ASP A 77 -16.59 -6.22 8.74
C ASP A 77 -17.08 -7.61 9.17
N ALA A 78 -16.27 -8.65 8.93
CA ALA A 78 -16.59 -10.06 9.18
C ALA A 78 -15.43 -10.77 9.92
N PRO A 79 -15.15 -10.40 11.20
CA PRO A 79 -14.04 -10.95 11.96
C PRO A 79 -14.26 -12.36 12.47
N THR A 80 -15.45 -12.95 12.31
CA THR A 80 -15.80 -14.29 12.78
C THR A 80 -16.06 -15.23 11.61
N VAL A 81 -15.94 -16.55 11.83
CA VAL A 81 -16.24 -17.56 10.81
C VAL A 81 -17.68 -17.42 10.29
N ALA A 82 -18.65 -17.21 11.18
CA ALA A 82 -20.06 -17.05 10.81
C ALA A 82 -20.28 -15.84 9.88
N LYS A 83 -19.72 -14.68 10.25
CA LYS A 83 -19.84 -13.47 9.44
C LYS A 83 -19.10 -13.61 8.11
N MET A 84 -17.91 -14.24 8.10
CA MET A 84 -17.11 -14.47 6.89
C MET A 84 -17.84 -15.45 5.95
N THR A 85 -18.50 -16.48 6.47
CA THR A 85 -19.38 -17.39 5.70
C THR A 85 -20.48 -16.60 5.03
N THR A 86 -21.18 -15.74 5.78
CA THR A 86 -22.23 -14.88 5.23
C THR A 86 -21.70 -13.96 4.13
N LEU A 87 -20.51 -13.36 4.32
CA LEU A 87 -19.86 -12.50 3.35
C LEU A 87 -19.51 -13.26 2.05
N LEU A 88 -19.03 -14.49 2.17
CA LEU A 88 -18.67 -15.32 1.03
C LEU A 88 -19.88 -15.87 0.28
N ASN A 89 -21.00 -16.16 0.97
CA ASN A 89 -22.21 -16.66 0.35
C ASN A 89 -23.03 -15.57 -0.37
N ASN A 90 -22.86 -14.31 0.06
CA ASN A 90 -23.48 -13.19 -0.61
C ASN A 90 -22.70 -12.86 -1.90
N GLU A 91 -23.44 -12.59 -2.99
CA GLU A 91 -22.80 -12.04 -4.18
C GLU A 91 -22.12 -10.73 -3.84
N PRO A 92 -20.94 -10.44 -4.43
CA PRO A 92 -20.27 -9.17 -4.22
C PRO A 92 -21.24 -8.06 -4.62
N ALA A 93 -21.75 -7.36 -3.64
CA ALA A 93 -22.56 -6.17 -3.85
C ALA A 93 -21.73 -5.13 -4.63
N THR A 94 -22.42 -4.16 -5.22
CA THR A 94 -21.88 -2.97 -5.89
C THR A 94 -20.53 -2.52 -5.38
N GLU A 95 -19.72 -1.91 -6.26
CA GLU A 95 -18.43 -1.25 -5.93
C GLU A 95 -18.52 -0.53 -4.58
N ARG A 96 -17.59 -0.83 -3.70
CA ARG A 96 -17.55 -0.21 -2.36
C ARG A 96 -17.06 1.23 -2.48
N SER A 97 -17.59 2.11 -1.63
CA SER A 97 -17.05 3.47 -1.49
C SER A 97 -15.58 3.43 -1.12
N SER A 98 -14.78 4.26 -1.77
CA SER A 98 -13.37 4.45 -1.44
C SER A 98 -13.15 5.25 -0.15
N LEU A 99 -14.21 5.81 0.45
CA LEU A 99 -14.14 6.52 1.72
C LEU A 99 -14.29 5.57 2.90
N VAL A 100 -13.21 5.42 3.67
CA VAL A 100 -13.19 4.62 4.90
C VAL A 100 -13.02 5.53 6.11
N LEU A 101 -13.99 5.49 7.03
CA LEU A 101 -13.93 6.24 8.29
C LEU A 101 -12.90 5.62 9.23
N LEU A 102 -11.81 6.32 9.53
CA LEU A 102 -10.79 5.90 10.49
C LEU A 102 -11.10 6.37 11.92
N LYS A 103 -11.69 7.55 12.04
CA LYS A 103 -12.04 8.16 13.31
C LYS A 103 -13.28 9.01 13.14
N PRO A 104 -14.32 8.82 13.95
CA PRO A 104 -15.47 9.73 13.99
C PRO A 104 -15.06 11.09 14.54
N GLY A 105 -15.79 12.14 14.16
CA GLY A 105 -15.54 13.50 14.61
C GLY A 105 -16.82 14.32 14.76
N VAL A 106 -16.67 15.60 15.08
CA VAL A 106 -17.78 16.55 15.22
C VAL A 106 -18.29 16.93 13.83
N PRO A 107 -19.58 16.72 13.51
CA PRO A 107 -20.12 16.96 12.17
C PRO A 107 -19.99 18.42 11.67
N ALA A 108 -19.89 19.38 12.60
CA ALA A 108 -19.75 20.81 12.25
C ALA A 108 -18.33 21.18 11.77
N LEU A 109 -17.34 20.29 11.91
CA LEU A 109 -15.96 20.53 11.51
C LEU A 109 -15.65 19.82 10.20
N PRO A 110 -14.84 20.43 9.30
CA PRO A 110 -14.44 19.80 8.07
C PRO A 110 -13.63 18.55 8.36
N PRO A 111 -13.95 17.40 7.74
CA PRO A 111 -13.17 16.18 7.91
C PRO A 111 -11.79 16.29 7.25
N LEU A 112 -10.82 15.51 7.77
CA LEU A 112 -9.55 15.27 7.10
C LEU A 112 -9.69 14.07 6.17
N PHE A 113 -9.31 14.23 4.91
CA PHE A 113 -9.21 13.15 3.92
C PHE A 113 -7.75 12.82 3.68
N ILE A 114 -7.36 11.56 3.95
CA ILE A 114 -5.97 11.11 3.78
C ILE A 114 -5.93 10.04 2.68
N ALA A 115 -5.19 10.31 1.60
CA ALA A 115 -5.04 9.34 0.52
C ALA A 115 -4.06 8.21 0.89
N HIS A 116 -4.42 7.00 0.47
CA HIS A 116 -3.69 5.76 0.71
C HIS A 116 -2.24 5.78 0.20
N GLY A 117 -1.35 4.98 0.80
CA GLY A 117 -0.01 4.72 0.28
C GLY A 117 -0.01 3.83 -0.98
N LEU A 118 1.17 3.37 -1.41
CA LEU A 118 1.30 2.56 -2.62
C LEU A 118 0.57 1.19 -2.52
N GLY A 119 0.37 0.68 -1.30
CA GLY A 119 -0.38 -0.55 -1.03
C GLY A 119 -1.88 -0.44 -1.28
N GLY A 120 -2.43 0.77 -1.39
CA GLY A 120 -3.83 1.01 -1.69
C GLY A 120 -4.78 0.94 -0.50
N THR A 121 -4.35 0.39 0.64
CA THR A 121 -5.21 0.08 1.79
C THR A 121 -5.17 1.14 2.87
N VAL A 122 -6.20 1.16 3.72
CA VAL A 122 -6.28 2.00 4.93
C VAL A 122 -5.33 1.55 6.04
N MET A 123 -4.81 0.31 5.98
CA MET A 123 -4.06 -0.33 7.06
C MET A 123 -2.88 0.49 7.56
N GLU A 124 -2.13 1.08 6.61
CA GLU A 124 -0.97 1.90 6.95
C GLU A 124 -1.34 3.19 7.68
N LEU A 125 -2.55 3.71 7.44
CA LEU A 125 -3.03 5.00 7.95
C LEU A 125 -3.95 4.88 9.16
N ALA A 126 -4.53 3.71 9.41
CA ALA A 126 -5.45 3.50 10.54
C ALA A 126 -4.81 3.81 11.91
N PRO A 127 -3.55 3.43 12.19
CA PRO A 127 -2.88 3.82 13.44
C PRO A 127 -2.71 5.34 13.56
N LEU A 128 -2.40 6.03 12.45
CA LEU A 128 -2.29 7.50 12.41
C LEU A 128 -3.64 8.14 12.70
N GLY A 129 -4.71 7.72 12.00
CA GLY A 129 -6.06 8.25 12.17
C GLY A 129 -6.53 8.17 13.62
N ARG A 130 -6.32 7.04 14.29
CA ARG A 130 -6.67 6.85 15.71
C ARG A 130 -5.88 7.74 16.67
N ARG A 131 -4.64 8.10 16.32
CA ARG A 131 -3.74 8.87 17.18
C ARG A 131 -3.83 10.38 17.00
N LEU A 132 -4.53 10.85 15.96
CA LEU A 132 -4.74 12.28 15.75
C LEU A 132 -5.63 12.88 16.86
N GLU A 133 -5.08 13.87 17.56
CA GLU A 133 -5.75 14.58 18.66
C GLU A 133 -6.50 15.82 18.14
N VAL A 134 -7.50 15.58 17.32
CA VAL A 134 -8.36 16.60 16.73
C VAL A 134 -9.82 16.17 16.80
N PRO A 135 -10.78 17.09 16.90
CA PRO A 135 -12.20 16.79 16.92
C PRO A 135 -12.77 16.45 15.54
N ASN A 136 -12.01 16.61 14.49
CA ASN A 136 -12.41 16.36 13.10
C ASN A 136 -12.60 14.86 12.83
N ALA A 137 -13.57 14.51 12.00
CA ALA A 137 -13.63 13.18 11.41
C ALA A 137 -12.42 12.93 10.50
N ILE A 138 -11.95 11.70 10.44
CA ILE A 138 -10.79 11.32 9.62
C ILE A 138 -11.20 10.18 8.71
N TYR A 139 -11.13 10.44 7.41
CA TYR A 139 -11.40 9.48 6.36
C TYR A 139 -10.11 9.11 5.64
N CYS A 140 -9.94 7.84 5.34
CA CYS A 140 -8.95 7.38 4.37
C CYS A 140 -9.62 7.22 3.00
N LEU A 141 -8.92 7.69 1.97
CA LEU A 141 -9.25 7.40 0.58
C LEU A 141 -8.54 6.11 0.21
N GLU A 142 -9.29 5.01 0.11
CA GLU A 142 -8.79 3.67 -0.20
C GLU A 142 -8.79 3.44 -1.72
N ALA A 143 -7.83 2.64 -2.21
CA ALA A 143 -7.72 2.40 -3.65
C ALA A 143 -8.89 1.59 -4.18
N ARG A 144 -9.38 1.97 -5.34
CA ARG A 144 -10.33 1.18 -6.13
C ARG A 144 -9.71 -0.16 -6.55
N GLY A 145 -10.51 -1.22 -6.56
CA GLY A 145 -10.11 -2.54 -7.06
C GLY A 145 -9.49 -3.46 -6.01
N LEU A 146 -9.45 -3.07 -4.74
CA LEU A 146 -9.06 -3.95 -3.64
C LEU A 146 -10.09 -5.06 -3.38
N ASP A 147 -11.35 -4.83 -3.75
CA ASP A 147 -12.45 -5.81 -3.70
C ASP A 147 -12.40 -6.84 -4.84
N GLY A 148 -11.55 -6.63 -5.84
CA GLY A 148 -11.43 -7.48 -7.02
C GLY A 148 -12.55 -7.32 -8.06
N ILE A 149 -13.57 -6.50 -7.79
CA ILE A 149 -14.73 -6.29 -8.66
C ILE A 149 -14.36 -5.41 -9.86
N VAL A 150 -13.63 -4.32 -9.58
CA VAL A 150 -13.26 -3.34 -10.60
C VAL A 150 -11.75 -3.27 -10.79
N ALA A 151 -11.32 -2.77 -11.94
CA ALA A 151 -9.90 -2.55 -12.19
C ALA A 151 -9.36 -1.36 -11.38
N PRO A 152 -8.15 -1.44 -10.79
CA PRO A 152 -7.51 -0.31 -10.16
C PRO A 152 -7.10 0.75 -11.19
N PHE A 153 -7.11 2.01 -10.77
CA PHE A 153 -6.60 3.10 -11.61
C PHE A 153 -5.07 3.04 -11.73
N ASN A 154 -4.55 3.26 -12.93
CA ASN A 154 -3.12 3.33 -13.21
C ASN A 154 -2.64 4.75 -13.59
N ARG A 155 -3.43 5.77 -13.22
CA ARG A 155 -3.11 7.20 -13.34
C ARG A 155 -3.55 7.93 -12.09
N ILE A 156 -2.70 8.80 -11.55
CA ILE A 156 -3.02 9.61 -10.36
C ILE A 156 -4.17 10.58 -10.66
N GLU A 157 -4.24 11.10 -11.88
CA GLU A 157 -5.30 11.99 -12.30
C GLU A 157 -6.69 11.34 -12.23
N ASP A 158 -6.77 10.04 -12.58
CA ASP A 158 -8.04 9.29 -12.53
C ASP A 158 -8.42 8.93 -11.08
N MET A 159 -7.42 8.55 -10.26
CA MET A 159 -7.61 8.36 -8.81
C MET A 159 -8.17 9.62 -8.15
N ALA A 160 -7.55 10.78 -8.42
CA ALA A 160 -7.99 12.04 -7.84
C ALA A 160 -9.37 12.47 -8.35
N ALA A 161 -9.72 12.17 -9.61
CA ALA A 161 -11.07 12.43 -10.14
C ALA A 161 -12.13 11.59 -9.42
N HIS A 162 -11.86 10.31 -9.21
CA HIS A 162 -12.74 9.41 -8.47
C HIS A 162 -12.90 9.88 -7.01
N PHE A 163 -11.80 10.14 -6.32
CA PHE A 163 -11.83 10.62 -4.93
C PHE A 163 -12.50 11.99 -4.79
N LEU A 164 -12.42 12.86 -5.79
CA LEU A 164 -13.13 14.12 -5.79
C LEU A 164 -14.65 13.91 -5.75
N GLY A 165 -15.15 12.91 -6.50
CA GLY A 165 -16.56 12.51 -6.44
C GLY A 165 -16.95 12.07 -5.03
N GLU A 166 -16.20 11.12 -4.46
CA GLU A 166 -16.42 10.58 -3.12
C GLU A 166 -16.35 11.67 -2.03
N VAL A 167 -15.34 12.52 -2.06
CA VAL A 167 -15.15 13.61 -1.10
C VAL A 167 -16.34 14.60 -1.18
N ARG A 168 -16.82 14.92 -2.38
CA ARG A 168 -17.95 15.84 -2.54
C ARG A 168 -19.29 15.28 -2.08
N THR A 169 -19.46 13.98 -2.03
CA THR A 169 -20.66 13.38 -1.43
C THR A 169 -20.73 13.63 0.07
N MET A 170 -19.56 13.64 0.74
CA MET A 170 -19.44 13.88 2.18
C MET A 170 -19.36 15.38 2.51
N GLN A 171 -18.59 16.12 1.73
CA GLN A 171 -18.35 17.55 1.92
C GLN A 171 -18.46 18.26 0.57
N PRO A 172 -19.66 18.80 0.22
CA PRO A 172 -19.90 19.44 -1.07
C PRO A 172 -19.10 20.73 -1.31
N LYS A 173 -18.72 21.44 -0.25
CA LYS A 173 -17.98 22.71 -0.30
C LYS A 173 -16.84 22.74 0.71
N GLY A 174 -15.78 23.48 0.38
CA GLY A 174 -14.66 23.72 1.29
C GLY A 174 -15.05 24.49 2.57
N PRO A 175 -14.09 24.64 3.51
CA PRO A 175 -12.66 24.40 3.34
C PRO A 175 -12.29 22.92 3.46
N TYR A 176 -11.44 22.41 2.55
CA TYR A 176 -10.99 21.02 2.57
C TYR A 176 -9.69 20.86 3.33
N LEU A 177 -9.59 19.76 4.10
CA LEU A 177 -8.36 19.30 4.74
C LEU A 177 -7.91 18.01 4.05
N LEU A 178 -6.75 18.05 3.40
CA LEU A 178 -6.24 16.95 2.60
C LEU A 178 -4.87 16.51 3.11
N GLY A 179 -4.62 15.23 3.06
CA GLY A 179 -3.32 14.65 3.39
C GLY A 179 -3.01 13.42 2.55
N GLY A 180 -1.74 13.00 2.59
CA GLY A 180 -1.34 11.74 1.98
C GLY A 180 0.09 11.37 2.33
N SER A 181 0.33 10.06 2.48
CA SER A 181 1.65 9.52 2.78
C SER A 181 2.29 8.92 1.53
N CYS A 182 3.58 9.23 1.31
CA CYS A 182 4.36 8.68 0.21
C CYS A 182 3.67 8.88 -1.14
N PHE A 183 3.20 7.82 -1.81
CA PHE A 183 2.41 7.86 -3.04
C PHE A 183 1.11 8.66 -2.88
N GLY A 184 0.39 8.45 -1.77
CA GLY A 184 -0.87 9.13 -1.49
C GLY A 184 -0.76 10.65 -1.39
N GLY A 185 0.42 11.19 -1.05
CA GLY A 185 0.63 12.63 -1.09
C GLY A 185 0.56 13.22 -2.51
N LEU A 186 0.93 12.45 -3.54
CA LEU A 186 0.77 12.89 -4.93
C LEU A 186 -0.70 12.88 -5.35
N VAL A 187 -1.46 11.90 -4.87
CA VAL A 187 -2.91 11.84 -5.09
C VAL A 187 -3.61 13.01 -4.40
N ALA A 188 -3.23 13.31 -3.14
CA ALA A 188 -3.74 14.46 -2.39
C ALA A 188 -3.41 15.80 -3.06
N LEU A 189 -2.20 15.92 -3.64
CA LEU A 189 -1.80 17.10 -4.40
C LEU A 189 -2.68 17.30 -5.64
N GLU A 190 -2.88 16.25 -6.43
CA GLU A 190 -3.74 16.31 -7.62
C GLU A 190 -5.19 16.65 -7.25
N LEU A 191 -5.70 16.06 -6.15
CA LEU A 191 -7.03 16.38 -5.62
C LEU A 191 -7.13 17.86 -5.20
N ALA A 192 -6.11 18.39 -4.50
CA ALA A 192 -6.05 19.79 -4.11
C ALA A 192 -6.02 20.73 -5.32
N GLN A 193 -5.26 20.38 -6.37
CA GLN A 193 -5.21 21.15 -7.61
C GLN A 193 -6.60 21.23 -8.28
N ARG A 194 -7.32 20.10 -8.37
CA ARG A 194 -8.66 20.03 -8.93
C ARG A 194 -9.67 20.85 -8.15
N LEU A 195 -9.62 20.80 -6.81
CA LEU A 195 -10.47 21.60 -5.93
C LEU A 195 -10.18 23.09 -6.12
N SER A 196 -8.91 23.50 -6.13
CA SER A 196 -8.52 24.89 -6.34
C SER A 196 -8.93 25.40 -7.73
N GLN A 197 -8.78 24.58 -8.78
CA GLN A 197 -9.27 24.93 -10.14
C GLN A 197 -10.79 25.08 -10.19
N ALA A 198 -11.53 24.39 -9.34
CA ALA A 198 -12.98 24.53 -9.19
C ALA A 198 -13.38 25.73 -8.29
N GLY A 199 -12.41 26.54 -7.84
CA GLY A 199 -12.66 27.67 -6.95
C GLY A 199 -12.90 27.32 -5.48
N GLU A 200 -12.62 26.07 -5.11
CA GLU A 200 -12.81 25.60 -3.74
C GLU A 200 -11.57 25.89 -2.87
N ARG A 201 -11.81 26.21 -1.60
CA ARG A 201 -10.73 26.46 -0.64
C ARG A 201 -10.17 25.16 -0.09
N VAL A 202 -8.87 24.93 -0.27
CA VAL A 202 -8.09 23.90 0.43
C VAL A 202 -7.37 24.57 1.60
N ALA A 203 -7.84 24.31 2.83
CA ALA A 203 -7.28 24.93 4.04
C ALA A 203 -6.02 24.20 4.52
N LEU A 204 -5.86 22.89 4.21
CA LEU A 204 -4.66 22.13 4.50
C LEU A 204 -4.36 21.15 3.36
N LEU A 205 -3.14 21.17 2.87
CA LEU A 205 -2.55 20.10 2.07
C LEU A 205 -1.29 19.58 2.76
N ALA A 206 -1.38 18.43 3.43
CA ALA A 206 -0.29 17.82 4.18
C ALA A 206 0.33 16.64 3.43
N LEU A 207 1.59 16.78 2.99
CA LEU A 207 2.35 15.74 2.31
C LEU A 207 3.33 15.08 3.28
N LEU A 208 3.11 13.78 3.57
CA LEU A 208 3.92 13.02 4.52
C LEU A 208 4.96 12.19 3.75
N ASN A 209 6.25 12.55 3.87
CA ASN A 209 7.36 11.88 3.15
C ASN A 209 7.07 11.61 1.66
N THR A 210 6.39 12.52 1.01
CA THR A 210 5.99 12.42 -0.40
C THR A 210 7.11 12.91 -1.31
N TYR A 211 7.44 12.12 -2.33
CA TYR A 211 8.49 12.44 -3.30
C TYR A 211 8.00 12.12 -4.70
N PRO A 212 8.05 13.06 -5.65
CA PRO A 212 7.70 12.77 -7.03
C PRO A 212 8.72 11.81 -7.67
N HIS A 213 8.30 11.13 -8.72
CA HIS A 213 9.13 10.17 -9.43
C HIS A 213 10.46 10.82 -9.90
N SER A 214 11.54 10.04 -9.94
CA SER A 214 12.89 10.52 -10.31
C SER A 214 12.97 11.23 -11.66
N ARG A 215 12.03 10.97 -12.56
CA ARG A 215 11.91 11.71 -13.83
C ARG A 215 11.61 13.21 -13.65
N CYS A 216 11.00 13.60 -12.54
CA CYS A 216 10.75 15.00 -12.18
C CYS A 216 11.97 15.68 -11.54
N TRP A 217 13.05 14.92 -11.28
CA TRP A 217 14.25 15.46 -10.67
C TRP A 217 15.12 16.18 -11.69
N PRO A 218 15.85 17.23 -11.28
CA PRO A 218 16.82 17.90 -12.15
C PRO A 218 17.88 16.94 -12.66
N ALA A 219 18.34 17.16 -13.90
CA ALA A 219 19.34 16.29 -14.54
C ALA A 219 20.60 16.12 -13.71
N HIS A 220 21.11 17.22 -13.11
CA HIS A 220 22.29 17.17 -12.23
C HIS A 220 22.07 16.33 -10.98
N SER A 221 20.86 16.38 -10.39
CA SER A 221 20.52 15.56 -9.20
C SER A 221 20.41 14.09 -9.54
N ARG A 222 19.85 13.77 -10.71
CA ARG A 222 19.82 12.40 -11.26
C ARG A 222 21.24 11.87 -11.48
N LEU A 223 22.12 12.70 -12.05
CA LEU A 223 23.51 12.34 -12.31
C LEU A 223 24.28 12.13 -10.98
N ARG A 224 24.13 13.03 -9.98
CA ARG A 224 24.72 12.84 -8.64
C ARG A 224 24.25 11.55 -7.96
N THR A 225 22.95 11.24 -8.04
CA THR A 225 22.39 10.00 -7.48
C THR A 225 23.00 8.79 -8.16
N TRP A 226 23.17 8.85 -9.48
CA TRP A 226 23.81 7.80 -10.26
C TRP A 226 25.28 7.60 -9.85
N PHE A 227 26.08 8.68 -9.76
CA PHE A 227 27.47 8.58 -9.30
C PHE A 227 27.58 8.00 -7.90
N ARG A 228 26.73 8.45 -6.96
CA ARG A 228 26.72 7.91 -5.59
C ARG A 228 26.32 6.44 -5.55
N LEU A 229 25.37 6.05 -6.38
CA LEU A 229 24.93 4.65 -6.49
C LEU A 229 26.06 3.78 -7.08
N LEU A 230 26.68 4.21 -8.17
CA LEU A 230 27.85 3.54 -8.74
C LEU A 230 28.96 3.40 -7.71
N TRP A 231 29.27 4.50 -7.00
CA TRP A 231 30.28 4.48 -5.95
C TRP A 231 29.91 3.53 -4.82
N SER A 232 28.67 3.53 -4.35
CA SER A 232 28.20 2.63 -3.29
C SER A 232 28.19 1.15 -3.73
N LEU A 233 27.82 0.89 -4.99
CA LEU A 233 27.88 -0.45 -5.57
C LEU A 233 29.31 -0.91 -5.75
N SER A 234 30.22 -0.05 -6.23
CA SER A 234 31.65 -0.34 -6.33
C SER A 234 32.25 -0.66 -4.95
N PHE A 235 31.90 0.14 -3.91
CA PHE A 235 32.37 -0.12 -2.54
C PHE A 235 31.75 -1.36 -1.91
N ARG A 236 30.47 -1.67 -2.19
CA ARG A 236 29.81 -2.91 -1.73
C ARG A 236 30.29 -4.14 -2.50
N MET A 237 30.63 -3.98 -3.78
CA MET A 237 31.24 -5.07 -4.58
C MET A 237 32.71 -5.31 -4.15
N LEU A 238 33.41 -4.29 -3.64
CA LEU A 238 34.73 -4.43 -3.02
C LEU A 238 34.66 -4.87 -1.54
N GLY A 239 33.47 -4.89 -0.93
CA GLY A 239 33.29 -5.39 0.44
C GLY A 239 33.66 -6.87 0.55
N ARG A 240 34.57 -7.19 1.47
CA ARG A 240 35.31 -8.45 1.65
C ARG A 240 34.49 -9.74 1.41
N ARG A 241 33.24 -9.81 1.87
CA ARG A 241 32.42 -11.03 1.76
C ARG A 241 31.87 -11.31 0.35
N MET A 242 31.58 -10.26 -0.45
CA MET A 242 31.08 -10.47 -1.81
C MET A 242 32.20 -10.80 -2.79
N THR A 243 33.39 -10.23 -2.59
CA THR A 243 34.59 -10.58 -3.38
C THR A 243 35.07 -12.00 -3.12
N GLU A 244 34.99 -12.48 -1.89
CA GLU A 244 35.39 -13.85 -1.55
C GLU A 244 34.47 -14.88 -2.22
N ASN A 245 33.15 -14.69 -2.17
CA ASN A 245 32.19 -15.59 -2.83
C ASN A 245 32.26 -15.52 -4.36
N HIS A 246 32.49 -14.36 -4.96
CA HIS A 246 32.66 -14.23 -6.40
C HIS A 246 34.01 -14.73 -6.88
N LEU A 247 35.09 -14.51 -6.11
CA LEU A 247 36.41 -15.07 -6.40
C LEU A 247 36.44 -16.59 -6.27
N ALA A 248 35.77 -17.15 -5.26
CA ALA A 248 35.61 -18.58 -5.12
C ALA A 248 34.82 -19.20 -6.29
N ALA A 249 33.70 -18.51 -6.69
CA ALA A 249 32.90 -18.94 -7.83
C ALA A 249 33.72 -18.89 -9.15
N ILE A 250 34.48 -17.81 -9.38
CA ILE A 250 35.31 -17.64 -10.58
C ILE A 250 36.45 -18.68 -10.59
N ARG A 251 37.05 -18.97 -9.44
CA ARG A 251 38.11 -20.00 -9.35
C ARG A 251 37.60 -21.42 -9.60
N ALA A 252 36.33 -21.67 -9.29
CA ALA A 252 35.68 -22.97 -9.51
C ALA A 252 35.09 -23.14 -10.93
N MET A 253 35.08 -22.09 -11.75
CA MET A 253 34.44 -22.13 -13.08
C MET A 253 35.46 -22.35 -14.21
N PRO A 254 35.08 -23.10 -15.27
CA PRO A 254 35.83 -23.14 -16.51
C PRO A 254 35.98 -21.76 -17.14
N VAL A 255 37.17 -21.48 -17.70
CA VAL A 255 37.52 -20.15 -18.28
C VAL A 255 36.46 -19.64 -19.28
N ARG A 256 35.82 -20.53 -20.04
CA ARG A 256 34.74 -20.21 -20.99
C ARG A 256 33.45 -19.63 -20.34
N GLN A 257 33.23 -19.87 -19.06
CA GLN A 257 32.04 -19.43 -18.33
C GLN A 257 32.26 -18.12 -17.53
N ILE A 258 33.51 -17.70 -17.37
CA ILE A 258 33.86 -16.48 -16.61
C ILE A 258 33.28 -15.23 -17.28
N GLY A 259 33.42 -15.09 -18.59
CA GLY A 259 32.88 -13.95 -19.34
C GLY A 259 31.36 -13.79 -19.22
N PRO A 260 30.56 -14.84 -19.51
CA PRO A 260 29.12 -14.83 -19.31
C PRO A 260 28.68 -14.60 -17.86
N TYR A 261 29.46 -15.10 -16.89
CA TYR A 261 29.20 -14.87 -15.47
C TYR A 261 29.40 -13.40 -15.08
N LEU A 262 30.53 -12.79 -15.48
CA LEU A 262 30.82 -11.37 -15.24
C LEU A 262 29.81 -10.46 -15.94
N LEU A 263 29.39 -10.79 -17.16
CA LEU A 263 28.32 -10.08 -17.86
C LEU A 263 26.96 -10.17 -17.14
N ARG A 264 26.61 -11.31 -16.56
CA ARG A 264 25.39 -11.48 -15.74
C ARG A 264 25.44 -10.69 -14.45
N VAL A 265 26.58 -10.67 -13.77
CA VAL A 265 26.78 -9.91 -12.54
C VAL A 265 26.78 -8.40 -12.84
N ALA A 266 27.44 -7.97 -13.89
CA ALA A 266 27.45 -6.60 -14.37
C ALA A 266 26.06 -6.16 -14.92
N GLY A 267 25.35 -7.05 -15.63
CA GLY A 267 24.03 -6.81 -16.19
C GLY A 267 22.95 -6.56 -15.12
N ARG A 268 22.99 -7.28 -13.99
CA ARG A 268 22.11 -7.02 -12.83
C ARG A 268 22.37 -5.65 -12.18
N GLY A 269 23.60 -5.15 -12.24
CA GLY A 269 23.95 -3.79 -11.79
C GLY A 269 23.64 -2.70 -12.83
N ALA A 270 23.71 -3.01 -14.13
CA ALA A 270 23.53 -2.05 -15.21
C ALA A 270 22.05 -1.63 -15.42
N THR A 271 21.10 -2.50 -15.11
CA THR A 271 19.67 -2.17 -15.22
C THR A 271 19.17 -1.22 -14.13
N LEU A 272 19.82 -1.21 -12.97
CA LEU A 272 19.46 -0.36 -11.83
C LEU A 272 19.63 1.15 -12.15
N PRO A 273 20.72 1.61 -12.78
CA PRO A 273 20.84 3.00 -13.25
C PRO A 273 19.74 3.39 -14.26
N PHE A 274 19.45 2.53 -15.23
CA PHE A 274 18.40 2.79 -16.22
C PHE A 274 17.01 2.94 -15.59
N ARG A 275 16.72 2.18 -14.52
CA ARG A 275 15.49 2.33 -13.73
C ARG A 275 15.43 3.67 -12.97
N ILE A 276 16.55 4.13 -12.40
CA ILE A 276 16.65 5.40 -11.69
C ILE A 276 16.54 6.59 -12.64
N PHE A 277 17.09 6.50 -13.85
CA PHE A 277 16.95 7.54 -14.87
C PHE A 277 15.58 7.57 -15.54
N GLY A 278 14.74 6.59 -15.31
CA GLY A 278 13.47 6.47 -15.99
C GLY A 278 13.63 6.29 -17.51
N LEU A 279 14.80 5.80 -17.96
CA LEU A 279 15.10 5.51 -19.36
C LEU A 279 14.66 4.10 -19.76
N SER A 280 14.44 3.21 -18.81
CA SER A 280 13.75 1.96 -19.09
C SER A 280 12.24 2.22 -18.96
N ALA A 281 11.50 2.06 -20.06
CA ALA A 281 10.12 1.67 -19.93
C ALA A 281 10.07 0.49 -18.92
N TYR A 282 9.12 0.53 -17.98
CA TYR A 282 8.86 -0.63 -17.13
C TYR A 282 8.67 -1.83 -18.06
N VAL A 283 9.70 -2.67 -18.16
CA VAL A 283 9.56 -4.00 -18.76
C VAL A 283 9.14 -4.88 -17.58
N PRO A 284 7.90 -5.40 -17.56
CA PRO A 284 7.51 -6.40 -16.59
C PRO A 284 8.56 -7.52 -16.68
N ASP A 285 9.13 -7.92 -15.55
CA ASP A 285 9.95 -9.12 -15.49
C ASP A 285 9.00 -10.31 -15.68
N PRO A 286 9.04 -11.02 -16.82
CA PRO A 286 8.11 -12.13 -17.08
C PRO A 286 8.26 -13.26 -16.07
N HIS A 287 9.28 -13.25 -15.23
CA HIS A 287 9.48 -14.20 -14.13
C HIS A 287 8.98 -13.68 -12.77
N GLN A 288 8.55 -12.41 -12.66
CA GLN A 288 7.88 -11.88 -11.47
C GLN A 288 6.37 -12.11 -11.49
N ASP A 289 5.77 -12.36 -12.66
CA ASP A 289 4.32 -12.57 -12.81
C ASP A 289 3.87 -13.99 -12.40
N ALA A 290 4.79 -14.91 -12.10
CA ALA A 290 4.47 -16.30 -11.80
C ALA A 290 4.56 -16.68 -10.30
N SER A 291 4.87 -15.76 -9.41
CA SER A 291 4.86 -16.02 -7.96
C SER A 291 4.46 -14.77 -7.20
N PRO A 292 3.48 -14.85 -6.31
CA PRO A 292 3.16 -13.80 -5.35
C PRO A 292 4.31 -13.72 -4.33
N ARG A 293 5.41 -13.06 -4.69
CA ARG A 293 6.54 -12.83 -3.78
C ARG A 293 6.27 -11.55 -3.01
N GLY A 294 6.21 -11.67 -1.69
CA GLY A 294 6.06 -10.59 -0.75
C GLY A 294 7.15 -9.51 -0.84
N TYR A 295 6.96 -8.45 -0.12
CA TYR A 295 7.91 -7.35 0.07
C TYR A 295 9.14 -7.84 0.84
N GLY A 296 10.18 -8.27 0.14
CA GLY A 296 11.41 -8.77 0.75
C GLY A 296 11.46 -10.31 0.91
N GLN A 297 12.66 -10.86 1.09
CA GLN A 297 12.83 -12.30 1.34
C GLN A 297 12.27 -12.63 2.73
N GLY A 298 11.16 -13.36 2.79
CA GLY A 298 10.52 -13.83 4.02
C GLY A 298 9.16 -13.20 4.35
N GLU A 299 8.67 -12.23 3.55
CA GLU A 299 7.33 -11.70 3.74
C GLU A 299 6.27 -12.58 3.05
N PRO A 300 5.06 -12.71 3.65
CA PRO A 300 3.97 -13.47 3.05
C PRO A 300 3.56 -12.87 1.70
N ALA A 301 3.11 -13.69 0.78
CA ALA A 301 2.57 -13.25 -0.49
C ALA A 301 1.36 -12.33 -0.25
N LEU A 302 1.23 -11.28 -1.06
CA LEU A 302 0.05 -10.41 -1.00
C LEU A 302 -1.12 -11.04 -1.76
N PRO A 303 -2.37 -10.82 -1.32
CA PRO A 303 -3.54 -11.16 -2.11
C PRO A 303 -3.47 -10.60 -3.54
N THR A 304 -4.02 -11.31 -4.51
CA THR A 304 -3.92 -10.95 -5.94
C THR A 304 -4.45 -9.55 -6.22
N THR A 305 -5.52 -9.13 -5.56
CA THR A 305 -6.11 -7.78 -5.70
C THR A 305 -5.14 -6.70 -5.23
N MET A 306 -4.50 -6.89 -4.08
CA MET A 306 -3.49 -5.96 -3.58
C MET A 306 -2.28 -5.88 -4.50
N HIS A 307 -1.85 -7.02 -5.07
CA HIS A 307 -0.75 -7.03 -6.04
C HIS A 307 -1.11 -6.22 -7.28
N ARG A 308 -2.34 -6.37 -7.82
CA ARG A 308 -2.83 -5.57 -8.96
C ARG A 308 -2.89 -4.08 -8.63
N VAL A 309 -3.44 -3.70 -7.47
CA VAL A 309 -3.49 -2.30 -7.01
C VAL A 309 -2.09 -1.70 -6.88
N HIS A 310 -1.18 -2.43 -6.24
CA HIS A 310 0.21 -1.99 -6.08
C HIS A 310 0.93 -1.81 -7.42
N GLN A 311 0.70 -2.71 -8.38
CA GLN A 311 1.27 -2.61 -9.72
C GLN A 311 0.71 -1.41 -10.48
N ALA A 312 -0.62 -1.20 -10.46
CA ALA A 312 -1.26 -0.04 -11.04
C ALA A 312 -0.76 1.28 -10.40
N GLY A 313 -0.57 1.29 -9.08
CA GLY A 313 0.02 2.42 -8.35
C GLY A 313 1.45 2.73 -8.80
N LYS A 314 2.30 1.72 -9.05
CA LYS A 314 3.65 1.92 -9.60
C LYS A 314 3.62 2.54 -10.99
N GLU A 315 2.70 2.11 -11.85
CA GLU A 315 2.51 2.69 -13.18
C GLU A 315 2.04 4.14 -13.09
N ALA A 316 1.03 4.42 -12.24
CA ALA A 316 0.53 5.76 -11.98
C ALA A 316 1.65 6.70 -11.50
N PHE A 317 2.45 6.24 -10.53
CA PHE A 317 3.60 6.97 -10.00
C PHE A 317 4.64 7.31 -11.09
N ALA A 318 4.95 6.35 -11.95
CA ALA A 318 5.93 6.55 -13.02
C ALA A 318 5.45 7.53 -14.11
N ARG A 319 4.14 7.58 -14.36
CA ARG A 319 3.52 8.44 -15.39
C ARG A 319 3.27 9.86 -14.89
N TYR A 320 2.92 10.01 -13.62
CA TYR A 320 2.50 11.29 -13.06
C TYR A 320 3.56 12.39 -13.12
N ARG A 321 3.12 13.57 -13.49
CA ARG A 321 3.93 14.80 -13.54
C ARG A 321 3.17 15.89 -12.79
N PRO A 322 3.53 16.17 -11.54
CA PRO A 322 2.86 17.20 -10.76
C PRO A 322 3.02 18.57 -11.43
N SER A 323 1.94 19.32 -11.51
CA SER A 323 1.92 20.72 -11.96
C SER A 323 2.07 21.66 -10.75
N LEU A 324 2.20 22.96 -11.02
CA LEU A 324 2.23 23.98 -9.98
C LEU A 324 0.90 24.00 -9.24
N TYR A 325 0.98 24.00 -7.91
CA TYR A 325 -0.14 24.17 -7.01
C TYR A 325 -0.17 25.62 -6.50
N ASP A 326 -1.25 26.33 -6.81
CA ASP A 326 -1.47 27.70 -6.35
C ASP A 326 -2.13 27.70 -4.97
N GLY A 327 -1.36 27.28 -3.97
CA GLY A 327 -1.81 27.18 -2.59
C GLY A 327 -0.67 26.90 -1.62
N GLU A 328 -1.01 26.77 -0.35
CA GLU A 328 -0.06 26.38 0.69
C GLU A 328 0.07 24.88 0.78
N LEU A 329 1.32 24.39 0.69
CA LEU A 329 1.68 22.99 0.83
C LEU A 329 2.48 22.81 2.13
N SER A 330 2.01 21.96 3.02
CA SER A 330 2.72 21.56 4.24
C SER A 330 3.44 20.23 4.00
N PHE A 331 4.78 20.26 3.98
CA PHE A 331 5.60 19.08 3.76
C PHE A 331 6.21 18.58 5.07
N LEU A 332 5.71 17.45 5.56
CA LEU A 332 6.24 16.76 6.72
C LEU A 332 7.23 15.68 6.28
N ARG A 333 8.49 15.78 6.72
CA ARG A 333 9.54 14.82 6.40
C ARG A 333 10.24 14.31 7.64
N THR A 334 10.93 13.16 7.51
CA THR A 334 11.81 12.64 8.55
C THR A 334 13.25 13.14 8.36
N GLU A 335 14.06 13.11 9.42
CA GLU A 335 15.48 13.48 9.37
C GLU A 335 16.28 12.65 8.38
N SER A 336 16.00 11.35 8.25
CA SER A 336 16.67 10.48 7.28
C SER A 336 16.40 10.90 5.83
N ALA A 337 15.26 11.54 5.58
CA ALA A 337 14.92 12.07 4.26
C ALA A 337 15.85 13.21 3.82
N VAL A 338 16.42 13.93 4.76
CA VAL A 338 17.44 14.97 4.50
C VAL A 338 18.73 14.37 3.94
N ARG A 339 19.02 13.11 4.28
CA ARG A 339 20.21 12.36 3.83
C ARG A 339 20.05 11.72 2.46
N LEU A 340 18.89 11.84 1.83
CA LEU A 340 18.72 11.37 0.45
C LEU A 340 19.72 12.10 -0.47
N PRO A 341 20.15 11.47 -1.57
CA PRO A 341 21.09 12.09 -2.52
C PRO A 341 20.61 13.42 -3.10
N PHE A 342 19.34 13.73 -2.87
CA PHE A 342 18.63 14.85 -3.41
C PHE A 342 17.63 15.38 -2.37
N ASP A 343 17.65 16.69 -2.12
CA ASP A 343 16.67 17.33 -1.23
C ASP A 343 15.36 17.60 -2.02
N ALA A 344 14.32 16.84 -1.68
CA ALA A 344 13.01 16.97 -2.30
C ALA A 344 12.34 18.33 -2.05
N THR A 345 12.76 19.08 -1.05
CA THR A 345 12.22 20.42 -0.76
C THR A 345 12.41 21.36 -1.95
N TRP A 346 13.49 21.16 -2.72
CA TRP A 346 13.72 21.93 -3.94
C TRP A 346 12.63 21.71 -5.00
N ILE A 347 12.10 20.50 -5.13
CA ILE A 347 10.99 20.24 -6.05
C ILE A 347 9.72 20.92 -5.54
N TRP A 348 9.41 20.73 -4.26
CA TRP A 348 8.20 21.29 -3.68
C TRP A 348 8.18 22.81 -3.71
N ARG A 349 9.34 23.47 -3.54
CA ARG A 349 9.47 24.93 -3.72
C ARG A 349 9.15 25.41 -5.15
N ARG A 350 9.23 24.54 -6.14
CA ARG A 350 8.88 24.85 -7.53
C ARG A 350 7.45 24.47 -7.89
N LEU A 351 6.83 23.62 -7.07
CA LEU A 351 5.51 23.06 -7.33
C LEU A 351 4.42 23.64 -6.40
N ALA A 352 4.79 24.51 -5.46
CA ALA A 352 3.82 25.20 -4.61
C ALA A 352 4.19 26.68 -4.49
N THR A 353 3.19 27.56 -4.49
CA THR A 353 3.42 29.00 -4.29
C THR A 353 3.85 29.29 -2.86
N LYS A 354 3.35 28.53 -1.89
CA LYS A 354 3.71 28.63 -0.48
C LYS A 354 4.01 27.25 0.08
N LEU A 355 5.20 27.11 0.69
CA LEU A 355 5.69 25.82 1.21
C LEU A 355 6.12 25.97 2.67
N THR A 356 5.47 25.21 3.54
CA THR A 356 5.86 25.01 4.93
C THR A 356 6.50 23.64 5.09
N ILE A 357 7.71 23.58 5.70
CA ILE A 357 8.45 22.33 5.87
C ILE A 357 8.60 22.05 7.35
N THR A 358 8.16 20.88 7.77
CA THR A 358 8.36 20.36 9.12
C THR A 358 9.19 19.08 9.08
N THR A 359 10.18 18.96 9.97
CA THR A 359 11.03 17.78 10.08
C THR A 359 10.77 17.09 11.42
N VAL A 360 10.37 15.81 11.38
CA VAL A 360 10.25 14.94 12.55
C VAL A 360 11.49 14.05 12.67
N ARG A 361 11.85 13.69 13.90
CA ARG A 361 12.98 12.79 14.15
C ARG A 361 12.71 11.42 13.57
N GLY A 362 13.76 10.70 13.17
CA GLY A 362 13.72 9.29 12.82
C GLY A 362 13.87 8.95 11.36
N ASP A 363 13.52 7.69 11.02
CA ASP A 363 13.71 7.11 9.71
C ASP A 363 12.43 7.17 8.85
N ARG A 364 12.62 7.32 7.55
CA ARG A 364 11.54 7.35 6.55
C ARG A 364 10.66 6.09 6.58
N GLN A 365 11.26 4.92 6.76
CA GLN A 365 10.54 3.64 6.76
C GLN A 365 9.69 3.45 8.02
N GLN A 366 10.04 4.15 9.10
CA GLN A 366 9.39 4.04 10.41
C GLN A 366 8.44 5.20 10.71
N MET A 367 8.18 6.09 9.74
CA MET A 367 7.36 7.29 9.95
C MET A 367 5.95 6.97 10.48
N LEU A 368 5.32 5.94 9.96
CA LEU A 368 4.01 5.43 10.40
C LEU A 368 4.14 4.27 11.43
N GLY A 369 5.34 4.01 11.89
CA GLY A 369 5.67 3.05 12.95
C GLY A 369 6.14 3.75 14.21
N GLN A 370 7.45 3.70 14.49
CA GLN A 370 8.05 4.23 15.73
C GLN A 370 7.87 5.75 15.88
N GLN A 371 7.85 6.53 14.79
CA GLN A 371 7.67 7.98 14.82
C GLN A 371 6.20 8.41 14.73
N LEU A 372 5.27 7.47 14.73
CA LEU A 372 3.85 7.76 14.64
C LEU A 372 3.34 8.80 15.66
N PRO A 373 3.78 8.81 16.94
CA PRO A 373 3.36 9.83 17.90
C PRO A 373 3.74 11.25 17.47
N ASP A 374 4.98 11.47 17.04
CA ASP A 374 5.47 12.78 16.62
C ASP A 374 4.77 13.26 15.35
N VAL A 375 4.56 12.35 14.41
CA VAL A 375 3.81 12.62 13.16
C VAL A 375 2.36 12.99 13.46
N ALA A 376 1.70 12.27 14.37
CA ALA A 376 0.32 12.52 14.74
C ALA A 376 0.18 13.87 15.49
N ALA A 377 1.10 14.19 16.39
CA ALA A 377 1.12 15.46 17.10
C ALA A 377 1.28 16.64 16.14
N GLU A 378 2.23 16.54 15.19
CA GLU A 378 2.49 17.61 14.23
C GLU A 378 1.35 17.77 13.22
N LEU A 379 0.79 16.67 12.70
CA LEU A 379 -0.38 16.75 11.83
C LEU A 379 -1.61 17.31 12.56
N SER A 380 -1.80 16.94 13.83
CA SER A 380 -2.85 17.53 14.67
C SER A 380 -2.69 19.04 14.85
N ARG A 381 -1.44 19.50 15.02
CA ARG A 381 -1.11 20.94 15.09
C ARG A 381 -1.45 21.65 13.77
N MET A 382 -1.08 21.06 12.63
CA MET A 382 -1.38 21.61 11.29
C MET A 382 -2.89 21.72 11.06
N ILE A 383 -3.66 20.68 11.42
CA ILE A 383 -5.12 20.68 11.29
C ILE A 383 -5.74 21.82 12.13
N ARG A 384 -5.33 21.94 13.40
CA ARG A 384 -5.82 23.03 14.26
C ARG A 384 -5.49 24.41 13.70
N ALA A 385 -4.28 24.62 13.20
CA ALA A 385 -3.87 25.89 12.60
C ALA A 385 -4.72 26.22 11.36
N ALA A 386 -5.02 25.25 10.50
CA ALA A 386 -5.81 25.44 9.28
C ALA A 386 -7.29 25.80 9.54
N LEU A 387 -7.81 25.52 10.73
CA LEU A 387 -9.19 25.85 11.13
C LEU A 387 -9.33 27.28 11.67
N HIS A 388 -8.21 27.91 12.04
CA HIS A 388 -8.19 29.29 12.59
C HIS A 388 -7.82 30.35 11.55
N THR A 389 -7.50 29.94 10.34
CA THR A 389 -7.26 30.81 9.18
C THR A 389 -8.45 30.80 8.24
#